data_dfd3c31fe25adb6c5e7c7091436a35bb
#
_entry.id   dfd3c31fe25adb6c5e7c7091436a35bb
#
_cell.length_a   1.000
_cell.length_b   1.000
_cell.length_c   1.000
_cell.angle_alpha   90.00
_cell.angle_beta   90.00
_cell.angle_gamma   90.00
#
_symmetry.space_group_name_H-M   'P 1'
#
loop_
_entity.id
_entity.type
_entity.pdbx_description
1 polymer ?
#
loop_
_entity_poly.entity_id
_entity_poly.type
_entity_poly.pdbx_seq_one_letter_code
_entity_poly.pdbx_strand_id
1 'polypeptide(L)'
;LPMDGAVNPYSLENIKGMYQYLRKHGELYIIEYLENGEWNPIGDVTFWREDMPIVIGRKDLHGRGIGKRVVHSLIERAREIGYSEIYVQEIYDFNLASQKMFEGCGFRRMEKTEKGWRYVCRLNDIKDKSNA
;
A
#
# COMPACT_ATOMS: atom_id res chain seq x y z
N LEU A 1 -20.76 -7.10 -3.62
CA LEU A 1 -20.49 -6.26 -4.79
C LEU A 1 -19.82 -4.98 -4.42
N PRO A 2 -18.90 -4.52 -5.24
CA PRO A 2 -18.35 -3.20 -5.02
C PRO A 2 -19.46 -2.17 -5.10
N MET A 3 -19.34 -1.14 -4.29
CA MET A 3 -20.25 -0.01 -4.37
C MET A 3 -19.99 0.76 -5.66
N ASP A 4 -20.92 1.62 -6.03
CA ASP A 4 -20.73 2.46 -7.20
C ASP A 4 -19.39 3.17 -7.12
N GLY A 5 -18.64 3.12 -8.20
CA GLY A 5 -17.32 3.71 -8.28
C GLY A 5 -16.20 2.79 -7.84
N ALA A 6 -16.51 1.58 -7.37
CA ALA A 6 -15.48 0.61 -7.01
C ALA A 6 -15.00 -0.11 -8.25
N VAL A 7 -13.70 -0.28 -8.36
CA VAL A 7 -13.07 -1.03 -9.44
C VAL A 7 -12.02 -1.95 -8.84
N ASN A 8 -11.59 -2.92 -9.60
CA ASN A 8 -10.48 -3.78 -9.20
C ASN A 8 -9.28 -3.48 -10.10
N PRO A 9 -8.56 -2.39 -9.83
CA PRO A 9 -7.45 -1.98 -10.69
C PRO A 9 -6.25 -2.92 -10.59
N TYR A 10 -6.12 -3.62 -9.46
CA TYR A 10 -4.94 -4.44 -9.22
C TYR A 10 -5.34 -5.80 -8.68
N SER A 11 -5.13 -6.82 -9.48
CA SER A 11 -5.28 -8.18 -9.02
C SER A 11 -3.94 -8.61 -8.43
N LEU A 12 -3.89 -8.78 -7.14
CA LEU A 12 -2.71 -9.31 -6.47
C LEU A 12 -2.74 -10.81 -6.64
N GLU A 13 -1.88 -11.26 -7.54
CA GLU A 13 -1.86 -12.66 -7.93
C GLU A 13 -1.88 -13.60 -6.75
N ASN A 14 -2.64 -14.65 -6.88
CA ASN A 14 -2.76 -15.79 -5.99
C ASN A 14 -3.62 -15.57 -4.77
N ILE A 15 -3.80 -14.36 -4.30
CA ILE A 15 -4.40 -14.23 -2.98
C ILE A 15 -5.36 -13.07 -2.87
N LYS A 16 -5.06 -11.95 -3.49
CA LYS A 16 -5.69 -10.69 -3.13
C LYS A 16 -6.17 -9.93 -4.33
N GLY A 17 -7.24 -9.22 -4.12
CA GLY A 17 -7.64 -8.15 -5.00
C GLY A 17 -7.71 -6.86 -4.22
N MET A 18 -7.65 -5.76 -4.92
CA MET A 18 -7.86 -4.45 -4.35
C MET A 18 -8.96 -3.77 -5.15
N TYR A 19 -9.96 -3.26 -4.45
CA TYR A 19 -11.07 -2.56 -5.06
C TYR A 19 -10.99 -1.09 -4.69
N GLN A 20 -11.00 -0.23 -5.71
CA GLN A 20 -10.91 1.21 -5.55
C GLN A 20 -12.27 1.82 -5.32
N TYR A 21 -12.34 2.69 -4.34
CA TYR A 21 -13.51 3.53 -4.10
C TYR A 21 -13.08 4.98 -4.21
N LEU A 22 -13.85 5.78 -4.94
CA LEU A 22 -13.54 7.20 -5.08
C LEU A 22 -13.78 7.92 -3.76
N ARG A 23 -12.82 8.72 -3.35
CA ARG A 23 -12.87 9.50 -2.13
C ARG A 23 -12.46 10.92 -2.39
N LYS A 24 -12.95 11.84 -1.55
CA LYS A 24 -12.63 13.26 -1.66
C LYS A 24 -11.13 13.54 -1.52
N HIS A 25 -10.46 12.84 -0.63
CA HIS A 25 -9.06 13.10 -0.29
C HIS A 25 -8.16 11.88 -0.50
N GLY A 26 -8.40 11.16 -1.56
CA GLY A 26 -7.58 10.00 -1.87
C GLY A 26 -8.40 8.85 -2.42
N GLU A 27 -7.71 7.75 -2.67
CA GLU A 27 -8.33 6.53 -3.18
C GLU A 27 -8.40 5.52 -2.05
N LEU A 28 -9.58 4.99 -1.78
CA LEU A 28 -9.73 3.93 -0.81
C LEU A 28 -9.75 2.59 -1.53
N TYR A 29 -8.92 1.68 -1.08
CA TYR A 29 -8.90 0.31 -1.57
C TYR A 29 -9.27 -0.65 -0.45
N ILE A 30 -10.19 -1.55 -0.73
CA ILE A 30 -10.50 -2.66 0.17
C ILE A 30 -9.61 -3.83 -0.24
N ILE A 31 -8.86 -4.36 0.72
CA ILE A 31 -7.94 -5.47 0.46
C ILE A 31 -8.68 -6.77 0.72
N GLU A 32 -8.70 -7.64 -0.26
CA GLU A 32 -9.37 -8.93 -0.13
C GLU A 32 -8.38 -10.08 -0.25
N TYR A 33 -8.69 -11.14 0.47
CA TYR A 33 -7.86 -12.33 0.54
C TYR A 33 -8.67 -13.53 0.07
N LEU A 34 -8.11 -14.34 -0.80
CA LEU A 34 -8.81 -15.52 -1.33
C LEU A 34 -8.63 -16.68 -0.38
N GLU A 35 -9.77 -17.16 0.17
CA GLU A 35 -9.80 -18.32 1.05
C GLU A 35 -10.93 -19.23 0.62
N ASN A 36 -10.63 -20.53 0.45
CA ASN A 36 -11.64 -21.53 0.11
C ASN A 36 -12.50 -21.12 -1.10
N GLY A 37 -11.89 -20.49 -2.08
CA GLY A 37 -12.59 -20.06 -3.27
C GLY A 37 -13.37 -18.76 -3.13
N GLU A 38 -13.32 -18.12 -1.97
CA GLU A 38 -14.06 -16.87 -1.72
C GLU A 38 -13.10 -15.73 -1.39
N TRP A 39 -13.44 -14.54 -1.88
CA TRP A 39 -12.71 -13.34 -1.54
C TRP A 39 -13.27 -12.72 -0.26
N ASN A 40 -12.42 -12.57 0.73
CA ASN A 40 -12.80 -12.02 2.04
C ASN A 40 -12.09 -10.71 2.30
N PRO A 41 -12.81 -9.66 2.69
CA PRO A 41 -12.15 -8.39 3.04
C PRO A 41 -11.33 -8.58 4.32
N ILE A 42 -10.09 -8.15 4.27
CA ILE A 42 -9.17 -8.30 5.41
C ILE A 42 -8.58 -6.97 5.87
N GLY A 43 -8.78 -5.92 5.11
CA GLY A 43 -8.23 -4.63 5.49
C GLY A 43 -8.51 -3.59 4.43
N ASP A 44 -7.89 -2.45 4.61
CA ASP A 44 -8.02 -1.35 3.67
C ASP A 44 -6.76 -0.49 3.65
N VAL A 45 -6.68 0.34 2.63
CA VAL A 45 -5.65 1.38 2.53
C VAL A 45 -6.26 2.58 1.86
N THR A 46 -5.97 3.76 2.40
CA THR A 46 -6.30 5.02 1.75
C THR A 46 -5.02 5.58 1.18
N PHE A 47 -5.02 5.89 -0.10
CA PHE A 47 -3.81 6.29 -0.81
C PHE A 47 -3.95 7.68 -1.42
N TRP A 48 -2.98 8.54 -1.12
CA TRP A 48 -2.74 9.78 -1.84
C TRP A 48 -1.24 10.05 -1.78
N ARG A 49 -0.83 11.11 -2.47
CA ARG A 49 0.61 11.38 -2.58
C ARG A 49 1.34 11.42 -1.23
N GLU A 50 0.68 11.97 -0.21
CA GLU A 50 1.33 12.27 1.07
C GLU A 50 1.29 11.14 2.08
N ASP A 51 0.46 10.11 1.87
CA ASP A 51 0.34 9.03 2.84
C ASP A 51 -0.37 7.81 2.27
N MET A 52 -0.22 6.68 2.95
CA MET A 52 -0.90 5.43 2.57
C MET A 52 -1.14 4.57 3.81
N PRO A 53 -2.01 5.00 4.73
CA PRO A 53 -2.31 4.19 5.90
C PRO A 53 -2.94 2.87 5.51
N ILE A 54 -2.27 1.78 5.88
CA ILE A 54 -2.68 0.41 5.58
C ILE A 54 -3.13 -0.25 6.87
N VAL A 55 -4.31 -0.85 6.85
CA VAL A 55 -4.83 -1.60 7.99
C VAL A 55 -5.15 -3.02 7.53
N ILE A 56 -4.52 -4.00 8.15
CA ILE A 56 -4.84 -5.42 7.96
C ILE A 56 -5.42 -5.89 9.28
N GLY A 57 -6.72 -6.12 9.31
CA GLY A 57 -7.43 -6.44 10.55
C GLY A 57 -7.24 -7.87 11.04
N ARG A 58 -6.79 -8.78 10.20
CA ARG A 58 -6.61 -10.17 10.59
C ARG A 58 -5.17 -10.42 11.01
N LYS A 59 -4.99 -10.66 12.31
CA LYS A 59 -3.65 -10.89 12.88
C LYS A 59 -2.98 -12.14 12.34
N ASP A 60 -3.77 -13.16 12.02
CA ASP A 60 -3.23 -14.41 11.48
C ASP A 60 -2.58 -14.23 10.11
N LEU A 61 -2.88 -13.12 9.43
CA LEU A 61 -2.30 -12.82 8.12
C LEU A 61 -1.10 -11.88 8.20
N HIS A 62 -0.77 -11.39 9.38
CA HIS A 62 0.43 -10.55 9.55
C HIS A 62 1.69 -11.37 9.30
N GLY A 63 2.71 -10.73 8.75
CA GLY A 63 3.97 -11.39 8.46
C GLY A 63 3.98 -12.24 7.20
N ARG A 64 2.93 -12.19 6.40
CA ARG A 64 2.81 -12.97 5.15
C ARG A 64 3.10 -12.16 3.89
N GLY A 65 3.63 -10.96 4.04
CA GLY A 65 3.98 -10.14 2.90
C GLY A 65 2.82 -9.42 2.23
N ILE A 66 1.65 -9.39 2.86
CA ILE A 66 0.47 -8.72 2.29
C ILE A 66 0.70 -7.22 2.19
N GLY A 67 1.20 -6.60 3.25
CA GLY A 67 1.49 -5.17 3.24
C GLY A 67 2.46 -4.79 2.14
N LYS A 68 3.50 -5.59 1.96
CA LYS A 68 4.50 -5.37 0.91
C LYS A 68 3.86 -5.41 -0.48
N ARG A 69 2.98 -6.36 -0.72
CA ARG A 69 2.27 -6.47 -2.01
C ARG A 69 1.35 -5.28 -2.24
N VAL A 70 0.66 -4.83 -1.20
CA VAL A 70 -0.19 -3.65 -1.29
C VAL A 70 0.64 -2.43 -1.66
N VAL A 71 1.77 -2.23 -0.99
CA VAL A 71 2.66 -1.10 -1.28
C VAL A 71 3.18 -1.16 -2.72
N HIS A 72 3.56 -2.33 -3.20
CA HIS A 72 4.01 -2.48 -4.59
C HIS A 72 2.91 -2.09 -5.58
N SER A 73 1.66 -2.48 -5.30
CA SER A 73 0.53 -2.10 -6.15
C SER A 73 0.30 -0.59 -6.14
N LEU A 74 0.49 0.04 -4.98
CA LEU A 74 0.33 1.50 -4.87
C LEU A 74 1.46 2.25 -5.56
N ILE A 75 2.66 1.69 -5.58
CA ILE A 75 3.77 2.27 -6.35
C ILE A 75 3.41 2.27 -7.84
N GLU A 76 2.87 1.16 -8.34
CA GLU A 76 2.42 1.10 -9.73
C GLU A 76 1.31 2.11 -10.00
N ARG A 77 0.36 2.22 -9.08
CA ARG A 77 -0.71 3.21 -9.19
C ARG A 77 -0.17 4.63 -9.21
N ALA A 78 0.80 4.91 -8.36
CA ALA A 78 1.44 6.23 -8.31
C ALA A 78 2.08 6.59 -9.64
N ARG A 79 2.71 5.60 -10.28
CA ARG A 79 3.29 5.80 -11.61
C ARG A 79 2.22 6.11 -12.65
N GLU A 80 1.10 5.40 -12.61
CA GLU A 80 -0.02 5.66 -13.52
C GLU A 80 -0.57 7.06 -13.37
N ILE A 81 -0.68 7.53 -12.13
CA ILE A 81 -1.15 8.89 -11.84
C ILE A 81 -0.13 9.93 -12.31
N GLY A 82 1.15 9.58 -12.32
CA GLY A 82 2.22 10.49 -12.72
C GLY A 82 2.94 11.13 -11.55
N TYR A 83 2.80 10.59 -10.35
CA TYR A 83 3.58 11.08 -9.20
C TYR A 83 5.06 10.76 -9.39
N SER A 84 5.93 11.69 -9.04
CA SER A 84 7.37 11.44 -9.01
C SER A 84 7.84 10.90 -7.67
N GLU A 85 7.08 11.16 -6.63
CA GLU A 85 7.36 10.66 -5.27
C GLU A 85 6.07 10.47 -4.49
N ILE A 86 6.12 9.55 -3.55
CA ILE A 86 5.02 9.29 -2.63
C ILE A 86 5.59 9.17 -1.23
N TYR A 87 4.75 9.39 -0.22
CA TYR A 87 5.20 9.53 1.15
C TYR A 87 4.41 8.66 2.11
N VAL A 88 5.03 8.37 3.26
CA VAL A 88 4.34 7.90 4.45
C VAL A 88 4.58 8.97 5.52
N GLN A 89 3.51 9.54 6.06
CA GLN A 89 3.61 10.68 6.97
C GLN A 89 4.42 10.39 8.22
N GLU A 90 4.22 9.22 8.81
CA GLU A 90 4.95 8.87 10.02
C GLU A 90 4.96 7.36 10.21
N ILE A 91 6.15 6.79 10.37
CA ILE A 91 6.30 5.42 10.85
C ILE A 91 6.96 5.53 12.21
N TYR A 92 6.30 5.01 13.24
CA TYR A 92 6.78 5.12 14.61
C TYR A 92 8.10 4.40 14.81
N ASP A 93 8.94 4.96 15.69
CA ASP A 93 10.26 4.39 15.99
C ASP A 93 10.17 2.94 16.49
N PHE A 94 9.10 2.60 17.21
CA PHE A 94 8.93 1.23 17.71
C PHE A 94 8.37 0.26 16.66
N ASN A 95 7.89 0.74 15.54
CA ASN A 95 7.26 -0.12 14.54
C ASN A 95 8.28 -0.65 13.54
N LEU A 96 9.11 -1.57 14.01
CA LEU A 96 10.19 -2.12 13.21
C LEU A 96 9.70 -2.89 11.98
N ALA A 97 8.56 -3.55 12.09
CA ALA A 97 7.99 -4.31 10.98
C ALA A 97 7.63 -3.39 9.81
N SER A 98 6.97 -2.25 10.10
CA SER A 98 6.64 -1.28 9.06
C SER A 98 7.88 -0.65 8.46
N GLN A 99 8.86 -0.31 9.29
CA GLN A 99 10.11 0.25 8.79
C GLN A 99 10.78 -0.69 7.79
N LYS A 100 10.92 -1.96 8.15
CA LYS A 100 11.53 -2.94 7.26
C LYS A 100 10.74 -3.12 5.98
N MET A 101 9.43 -3.19 6.10
CA MET A 101 8.56 -3.41 4.95
C MET A 101 8.66 -2.24 3.96
N PHE A 102 8.51 -1.00 4.43
CA PHE A 102 8.60 0.16 3.57
C PHE A 102 10.01 0.36 3.00
N GLU A 103 11.04 0.15 3.81
CA GLU A 103 12.41 0.24 3.33
C GLU A 103 12.70 -0.81 2.25
N GLY A 104 12.16 -2.02 2.44
CA GLY A 104 12.26 -3.07 1.43
C GLY A 104 11.56 -2.74 0.13
N CYS A 105 10.58 -1.84 0.15
CA CYS A 105 9.87 -1.37 -1.03
C CYS A 105 10.50 -0.14 -1.68
N GLY A 106 11.58 0.37 -1.11
CA GLY A 106 12.30 1.51 -1.69
C GLY A 106 12.05 2.84 -1.01
N PHE A 107 11.33 2.84 0.11
CA PHE A 107 11.14 4.06 0.89
C PHE A 107 12.38 4.34 1.74
N ARG A 108 12.64 5.62 1.99
CA ARG A 108 13.77 6.07 2.80
C ARG A 108 13.31 7.11 3.80
N ARG A 109 13.95 7.15 4.96
CA ARG A 109 13.71 8.18 5.95
C ARG A 109 14.00 9.54 5.35
N MET A 110 13.10 10.48 5.58
CA MET A 110 13.23 11.81 5.06
C MET A 110 13.35 12.85 6.15
N GLU A 111 12.44 12.82 7.12
CA GLU A 111 12.31 13.87 8.12
C GLU A 111 11.88 13.28 9.46
N LYS A 112 12.52 13.69 10.55
CA LYS A 112 12.14 13.24 11.88
C LYS A 112 10.80 13.87 12.25
N THR A 113 9.92 13.03 12.80
CA THR A 113 8.62 13.46 13.31
C THR A 113 8.59 13.32 14.82
N GLU A 114 7.48 13.65 15.45
CA GLU A 114 7.37 13.56 16.90
C GLU A 114 7.65 12.16 17.43
N LYS A 115 7.12 11.13 16.77
CA LYS A 115 7.19 9.75 17.26
C LYS A 115 7.94 8.80 16.34
N GLY A 116 8.47 9.30 15.25
CA GLY A 116 9.13 8.44 14.29
C GLY A 116 9.75 9.24 13.16
N TRP A 117 9.48 8.78 11.93
CA TRP A 117 10.03 9.37 10.72
C TRP A 117 9.00 9.44 9.62
N ARG A 118 9.06 10.50 8.85
CA ARG A 118 8.40 10.60 7.56
C ARG A 118 9.30 9.89 6.55
N TYR A 119 8.68 9.10 5.66
CA TYR A 119 9.40 8.37 4.63
C TYR A 119 9.01 8.88 3.24
N VAL A 120 9.92 8.74 2.32
CA VAL A 120 9.69 9.09 0.92
C VAL A 120 10.15 7.95 0.02
N CYS A 121 9.39 7.72 -1.04
CA CYS A 121 9.77 6.83 -2.13
C CYS A 121 9.84 7.64 -3.40
N ARG A 122 11.02 7.74 -3.99
CA ARG A 122 11.20 8.40 -5.28
C ARG A 122 11.05 7.36 -6.36
N LEU A 123 10.04 7.51 -7.19
CA LEU A 123 9.65 6.49 -8.14
C LEU A 123 10.68 6.27 -9.25
N ASN A 124 11.48 7.26 -9.55
CA ASN A 124 12.54 7.14 -10.53
C ASN A 124 13.69 6.24 -10.05
N ASP A 125 13.79 6.03 -8.74
CA ASP A 125 14.86 5.21 -8.15
C ASP A 125 14.47 3.73 -8.09
N ILE A 126 13.23 3.40 -8.43
CA ILE A 126 12.73 2.03 -8.38
C ILE A 126 12.57 1.51 -9.80
N LYS A 127 13.25 0.42 -10.11
CA LYS A 127 13.15 -0.20 -11.42
C LYS A 127 11.79 -0.82 -11.60
N ASP A 128 11.23 -0.63 -12.78
CA ASP A 128 10.03 -1.33 -13.19
C ASP A 128 10.35 -2.83 -13.30
N LYS A 129 9.49 -3.67 -12.76
CA LYS A 129 9.67 -5.12 -12.81
C LYS A 129 9.72 -5.64 -14.25
N SER A 130 9.03 -4.99 -15.16
CA SER A 130 9.02 -5.40 -16.55
C SER A 130 10.37 -5.17 -17.25
N ASN A 131 11.24 -4.36 -16.65
CA ASN A 131 12.55 -4.05 -17.19
C ASN A 131 13.68 -4.78 -16.46
N ALA A 132 13.32 -5.64 -15.56
CA ALA A 132 14.30 -6.36 -14.77
C ALA A 132 14.96 -7.50 -15.57
#